data_12cca22d92d4212e5033d81546959e2b
#
_entry.id   12cca22d92d4212e5033d81546959e2b
#
_cell.length_a   1.000
_cell.length_b   1.000
_cell.length_c   1.000
_cell.angle_alpha   90.00
_cell.angle_beta   90.00
_cell.angle_gamma   90.00
#
_symmetry.space_group_name_H-M   'P 1'
#
loop_
_entity.id
_entity.type
_entity.pdbx_description
1 polymer ?
#
loop_
_entity_poly.entity_id
_entity_poly.type
_entity_poly.pdbx_seq_one_letter_code
_entity_poly.pdbx_strand_id
1 'polypeptide(L)'
;MSERNITVEGDLQNIEENSALNGVYLLSLMQYLEKSTFDQVATAMYLFRFVNVTTELLASEDRKEFMSLLPEWETNNLDSMLSGIIIEKYNSRFLSGLKELMSREMIISDEHYIVLKDEVKEDVKKLFIDEQYKTILHKSYFIAKIIKDVPLDILNRRIYQIIGGVWYD
;
A
#
# COMPACT_ATOMS: atom_id res chain seq x y z
N MET A 1 -2.28 41.22 15.35
CA MET A 1 -1.86 39.80 15.34
C MET A 1 -2.97 39.02 14.69
N SER A 2 -2.71 38.55 13.49
CA SER A 2 -3.66 37.72 12.75
C SER A 2 -3.47 36.28 13.26
N GLU A 3 -4.44 35.77 13.99
CA GLU A 3 -4.52 34.34 14.30
C GLU A 3 -4.73 33.61 12.96
N ARG A 4 -3.69 32.90 12.51
CA ARG A 4 -3.86 31.92 11.46
C ARG A 4 -4.68 30.78 12.05
N ASN A 5 -5.96 30.76 11.75
CA ASN A 5 -6.75 29.56 11.87
C ASN A 5 -6.11 28.51 10.96
N ILE A 6 -5.29 27.68 11.54
CA ILE A 6 -4.84 26.42 10.92
C ILE A 6 -6.08 25.52 10.95
N THR A 7 -6.83 25.51 9.88
CA THR A 7 -7.91 24.56 9.71
C THR A 7 -7.26 23.19 9.51
N VAL A 8 -7.51 22.29 10.46
CA VAL A 8 -7.06 20.89 10.44
C VAL A 8 -7.55 20.14 9.17
N GLU A 9 -8.55 20.69 8.49
CA GLU A 9 -9.04 20.18 7.21
C GLU A 9 -8.02 20.24 6.06
N GLY A 10 -7.08 21.17 6.06
CA GLY A 10 -6.08 21.29 5.00
C GLY A 10 -5.05 20.17 4.97
N ASP A 11 -4.72 19.60 6.13
CA ASP A 11 -3.69 18.55 6.24
C ASP A 11 -4.23 17.15 5.92
N LEU A 12 -5.53 16.92 6.09
CA LEU A 12 -6.16 15.63 5.76
C LEU A 12 -6.39 15.45 4.25
N GLN A 13 -6.43 16.54 3.48
CA GLN A 13 -6.70 16.48 2.04
C GLN A 13 -5.51 16.06 1.19
N ASN A 14 -4.31 15.94 1.76
CA ASN A 14 -3.08 15.75 1.00
C ASN A 14 -2.31 14.48 1.37
N ILE A 15 -3.01 13.37 1.60
CA ILE A 15 -2.38 12.03 1.82
C ILE A 15 -1.45 11.68 0.64
N GLU A 16 -1.79 12.10 -0.57
CA GLU A 16 -0.97 11.83 -1.75
C GLU A 16 0.39 12.54 -1.72
N GLU A 17 0.46 13.70 -1.09
CA GLU A 17 1.69 14.49 -0.93
C GLU A 17 2.41 14.20 0.40
N ASN A 18 1.80 13.46 1.32
CA ASN A 18 2.43 13.10 2.58
C ASN A 18 3.45 11.97 2.37
N SER A 19 4.68 12.34 2.03
CA SER A 19 5.75 11.38 1.76
C SER A 19 6.09 10.50 2.95
N ALA A 20 6.05 11.03 4.18
CA ALA A 20 6.32 10.26 5.39
C ALA A 20 5.29 9.16 5.61
N LEU A 21 4.00 9.47 5.46
CA LEU A 21 2.91 8.49 5.58
C LEU A 21 3.00 7.42 4.49
N ASN A 22 3.24 7.82 3.25
CA ASN A 22 3.42 6.88 2.14
C ASN A 22 4.67 6.00 2.34
N GLY A 23 5.73 6.55 2.94
CA GLY A 23 6.90 5.79 3.37
C GLY A 23 6.55 4.74 4.42
N VAL A 24 5.72 5.06 5.41
CA VAL A 24 5.25 4.09 6.42
C VAL A 24 4.45 2.96 5.78
N TYR A 25 3.58 3.25 4.83
CA TYR A 25 2.82 2.21 4.11
C TYR A 25 3.75 1.28 3.33
N LEU A 26 4.73 1.82 2.61
CA LEU A 26 5.74 1.02 1.93
C LEU A 26 6.57 0.17 2.90
N LEU A 27 7.02 0.73 4.02
CA LEU A 27 7.75 -0.02 5.04
C LEU A 27 6.92 -1.20 5.58
N SER A 28 5.64 -0.99 5.83
CA SER A 28 4.76 -2.06 6.32
C SER A 28 4.61 -3.20 5.31
N LEU A 29 4.51 -2.89 4.02
CA LEU A 29 4.48 -3.88 2.95
C LEU A 29 5.82 -4.62 2.82
N MET A 30 6.93 -3.91 2.88
CA MET A 30 8.27 -4.49 2.75
C MET A 30 8.68 -5.35 3.94
N GLN A 31 7.99 -5.25 5.10
CA GLN A 31 8.13 -6.21 6.20
C GLN A 31 7.83 -7.65 5.75
N TYR A 32 6.87 -7.82 4.86
CA TYR A 32 6.37 -9.13 4.42
C TYR A 32 6.81 -9.50 3.01
N LEU A 33 7.10 -8.52 2.16
CA LEU A 33 7.49 -8.78 0.77
C LEU A 33 8.95 -9.19 0.62
N GLU A 34 9.81 -8.87 1.59
CA GLU A 34 11.25 -9.14 1.53
C GLU A 34 11.90 -8.56 0.26
N LYS A 35 12.49 -9.39 -0.58
CA LYS A 35 13.06 -8.99 -1.85
C LYS A 35 11.98 -9.03 -2.94
N SER A 36 11.62 -7.90 -3.49
CA SER A 36 10.52 -7.77 -4.47
C SER A 36 10.90 -6.86 -5.62
N THR A 37 10.29 -7.09 -6.78
CA THR A 37 10.44 -6.19 -7.92
C THR A 37 9.72 -4.87 -7.70
N PHE A 38 10.11 -3.83 -8.44
CA PHE A 38 9.41 -2.54 -8.43
C PHE A 38 7.92 -2.70 -8.75
N ASP A 39 7.60 -3.53 -9.74
CA ASP A 39 6.22 -3.81 -10.13
C ASP A 39 5.41 -4.50 -9.02
N GLN A 40 6.02 -5.43 -8.28
CA GLN A 40 5.38 -6.09 -7.15
C GLN A 40 5.08 -5.09 -6.02
N VAL A 41 6.04 -4.24 -5.69
CA VAL A 41 5.88 -3.23 -4.63
C VAL A 41 4.86 -2.16 -5.04
N ALA A 42 4.89 -1.71 -6.30
CA ALA A 42 3.90 -0.76 -6.83
C ALA A 42 2.49 -1.36 -6.82
N THR A 43 2.34 -2.62 -7.23
CA THR A 43 1.05 -3.34 -7.18
C THR A 43 0.58 -3.51 -5.74
N ALA A 44 1.47 -3.85 -4.81
CA ALA A 44 1.14 -3.96 -3.40
C ALA A 44 0.64 -2.61 -2.83
N MET A 45 1.29 -1.51 -3.19
CA MET A 45 0.86 -0.17 -2.78
C MET A 45 -0.50 0.23 -3.37
N TYR A 46 -0.77 -0.17 -4.61
CA TYR A 46 -2.09 -0.02 -5.23
C TYR A 46 -3.17 -0.79 -4.44
N LEU A 47 -2.92 -2.05 -4.12
CA LEU A 47 -3.84 -2.88 -3.34
C LEU A 47 -4.04 -2.36 -1.92
N PHE A 48 -3.00 -1.77 -1.33
CA PHE A 48 -3.09 -1.14 -0.02
C PHE A 48 -4.07 0.04 -0.01
N ARG A 49 -4.09 0.81 -1.08
CA ARG A 49 -5.02 1.93 -1.27
C ARG A 49 -6.45 1.44 -1.54
N PHE A 50 -6.61 0.47 -2.42
CA PHE A 50 -7.92 0.01 -2.91
C PHE A 50 -8.35 -1.29 -2.23
N VAL A 51 -8.79 -1.17 -0.99
CA VAL A 51 -9.23 -2.28 -0.13
C VAL A 51 -10.34 -3.11 -0.77
N ASN A 52 -11.26 -2.47 -1.50
CA ASN A 52 -12.31 -3.17 -2.24
C ASN A 52 -11.74 -4.15 -3.27
N VAL A 53 -10.71 -3.77 -4.01
CA VAL A 53 -10.03 -4.65 -4.98
C VAL A 53 -9.32 -5.79 -4.24
N THR A 54 -8.59 -5.47 -3.17
CA THR A 54 -7.90 -6.47 -2.34
C THR A 54 -8.87 -7.51 -1.79
N THR A 55 -10.02 -7.07 -1.29
CA THR A 55 -11.06 -7.95 -0.76
C THR A 55 -11.55 -8.96 -1.81
N GLU A 56 -11.74 -8.54 -3.05
CA GLU A 56 -12.17 -9.42 -4.15
C GLU A 56 -11.08 -10.42 -4.60
N LEU A 57 -9.82 -10.09 -4.39
CA LEU A 57 -8.70 -10.98 -4.72
C LEU A 57 -8.47 -12.10 -3.69
N LEU A 58 -8.93 -11.91 -2.45
CA LEU A 58 -8.72 -12.86 -1.36
C LEU A 58 -9.68 -14.06 -1.44
N ALA A 59 -9.18 -15.22 -1.06
CA ALA A 59 -10.02 -16.40 -0.82
C ALA A 59 -11.01 -16.14 0.33
N SER A 60 -12.11 -16.89 0.39
CA SER A 60 -13.23 -16.58 1.30
C SER A 60 -12.85 -16.55 2.78
N GLU A 61 -11.92 -17.41 3.23
CA GLU A 61 -11.44 -17.41 4.62
C GLU A 61 -10.59 -16.20 4.92
N ASP A 62 -9.58 -15.94 4.08
CA ASP A 62 -8.71 -14.77 4.19
C ASP A 62 -9.50 -13.45 4.07
N ARG A 63 -10.53 -13.42 3.22
CA ARG A 63 -11.43 -12.27 3.06
C ARG A 63 -12.17 -11.95 4.37
N LYS A 64 -12.70 -12.96 5.06
CA LYS A 64 -13.39 -12.77 6.35
C LYS A 64 -12.44 -12.20 7.40
N GLU A 65 -11.25 -12.76 7.51
CA GLU A 65 -10.24 -12.29 8.46
C GLU A 65 -9.76 -10.88 8.12
N PHE A 66 -9.46 -10.62 6.85
CA PHE A 66 -9.07 -9.29 6.37
C PHE A 66 -10.11 -8.23 6.71
N MET A 67 -11.39 -8.50 6.41
CA MET A 67 -12.49 -7.56 6.65
C MET A 67 -12.78 -7.36 8.14
N SER A 68 -12.57 -8.36 8.98
CA SER A 68 -12.91 -8.31 10.41
C SER A 68 -12.12 -7.27 11.20
N LEU A 69 -10.91 -6.93 10.77
CA LEU A 69 -10.01 -5.98 11.42
C LEU A 69 -9.97 -4.60 10.75
N LEU A 70 -10.69 -4.43 9.63
CA LEU A 70 -10.77 -3.15 8.95
C LEU A 70 -11.89 -2.30 9.54
N PRO A 71 -11.64 -1.03 9.85
CA PRO A 71 -12.70 -0.11 10.21
C PRO A 71 -13.61 0.17 9.00
N GLU A 72 -14.87 0.48 9.27
CA GLU A 72 -15.90 0.68 8.24
C GLU A 72 -15.51 1.77 7.22
N TRP A 73 -14.84 2.82 7.65
CA TRP A 73 -14.40 3.90 6.76
C TRP A 73 -13.33 3.47 5.73
N GLU A 74 -12.59 2.39 5.99
CA GLU A 74 -11.64 1.82 5.02
C GLU A 74 -12.35 1.14 3.83
N THR A 75 -13.51 0.57 4.07
CA THR A 75 -14.26 -0.18 3.05
C THR A 75 -15.22 0.69 2.24
N ASN A 76 -15.68 1.81 2.82
CA ASN A 76 -16.68 2.71 2.25
C ASN A 76 -16.14 4.14 2.07
N ASN A 77 -14.97 4.27 1.49
CA ASN A 77 -14.34 5.58 1.25
C ASN A 77 -14.37 5.96 -0.24
N LEU A 78 -13.97 7.19 -0.51
CA LEU A 78 -13.88 7.72 -1.87
C LEU A 78 -12.91 6.91 -2.73
N ASP A 79 -11.80 6.44 -2.18
CA ASP A 79 -10.82 5.63 -2.89
C ASP A 79 -11.45 4.34 -3.45
N SER A 80 -12.35 3.69 -2.70
CA SER A 80 -13.09 2.51 -3.19
C SER A 80 -13.91 2.81 -4.44
N MET A 81 -14.46 4.03 -4.54
CA MET A 81 -15.20 4.48 -5.72
C MET A 81 -14.31 4.81 -6.91
N LEU A 82 -13.06 5.22 -6.64
CA LEU A 82 -12.10 5.64 -7.66
C LEU A 82 -11.26 4.48 -8.21
N SER A 83 -11.35 3.28 -7.66
CA SER A 83 -10.51 2.13 -8.04
C SER A 83 -10.57 1.80 -9.54
N GLY A 84 -11.70 2.02 -10.18
CA GLY A 84 -11.88 1.84 -11.62
C GLY A 84 -11.32 2.97 -12.48
N ILE A 85 -11.01 4.12 -11.89
CA ILE A 85 -10.50 5.31 -12.58
C ILE A 85 -8.99 5.42 -12.41
N ILE A 86 -8.49 5.11 -11.21
CA ILE A 86 -7.05 5.17 -10.89
C ILE A 86 -6.45 3.80 -11.09
N ILE A 87 -5.97 3.54 -12.30
CA ILE A 87 -5.37 2.25 -12.68
C ILE A 87 -3.85 2.30 -12.54
N GLU A 88 -3.28 3.50 -12.46
CA GLU A 88 -1.84 3.69 -12.49
C GLU A 88 -1.16 3.20 -11.19
N LYS A 89 -0.29 2.20 -11.33
CA LYS A 89 0.47 1.62 -10.22
C LYS A 89 1.57 2.55 -9.70
N TYR A 90 2.28 3.22 -10.61
CA TYR A 90 3.33 4.18 -10.32
C TYR A 90 2.74 5.56 -10.06
N ASN A 91 1.74 5.60 -9.20
CA ASN A 91 1.08 6.83 -8.82
C ASN A 91 1.93 7.68 -7.85
N SER A 92 1.43 8.88 -7.56
CA SER A 92 2.11 9.83 -6.67
C SER A 92 2.38 9.26 -5.28
N ARG A 93 1.50 8.44 -4.72
CA ARG A 93 1.69 7.81 -3.40
C ARG A 93 2.86 6.84 -3.40
N PHE A 94 2.97 5.98 -4.40
CA PHE A 94 4.08 5.05 -4.53
C PHE A 94 5.41 5.81 -4.70
N LEU A 95 5.47 6.74 -5.63
CA LEU A 95 6.68 7.52 -5.91
C LEU A 95 7.10 8.38 -4.71
N SER A 96 6.15 8.99 -4.03
CA SER A 96 6.40 9.79 -2.82
C SER A 96 6.98 8.93 -1.69
N GLY A 97 6.37 7.77 -1.42
CA GLY A 97 6.87 6.83 -0.41
C GLY A 97 8.24 6.27 -0.75
N LEU A 98 8.47 5.92 -2.02
CA LEU A 98 9.75 5.40 -2.49
C LEU A 98 10.87 6.45 -2.32
N LYS A 99 10.62 7.69 -2.72
CA LYS A 99 11.56 8.81 -2.53
C LYS A 99 11.88 9.03 -1.06
N GLU A 100 10.88 8.96 -0.18
CA GLU A 100 11.07 9.10 1.26
C GLU A 100 12.02 8.03 1.81
N LEU A 101 11.80 6.75 1.47
CA LEU A 101 12.66 5.66 1.92
C LEU A 101 14.08 5.73 1.33
N MET A 102 14.20 6.15 0.09
CA MET A 102 15.51 6.36 -0.54
C MET A 102 16.27 7.52 0.11
N SER A 103 15.63 8.63 0.38
CA SER A 103 16.25 9.82 1.00
C SER A 103 16.73 9.54 2.43
N ARG A 104 16.08 8.60 3.10
CA ARG A 104 16.47 8.12 4.45
C ARG A 104 17.44 6.95 4.41
N GLU A 105 17.88 6.55 3.23
CA GLU A 105 18.80 5.43 3.02
C GLU A 105 18.31 4.09 3.62
N MET A 106 16.99 3.89 3.69
CA MET A 106 16.38 2.71 4.30
C MET A 106 16.29 1.51 3.35
N ILE A 107 16.33 1.74 2.06
CA ILE A 107 16.21 0.72 1.03
C ILE A 107 17.43 0.67 0.13
N ILE A 108 17.67 -0.53 -0.41
CA ILE A 108 18.61 -0.76 -1.51
C ILE A 108 17.79 -1.14 -2.73
N SER A 109 18.10 -0.53 -3.87
CA SER A 109 17.60 -0.97 -5.16
C SER A 109 18.74 -1.47 -6.01
N ASP A 110 18.57 -2.63 -6.62
CA ASP A 110 19.35 -3.07 -7.76
C ASP A 110 18.50 -2.88 -9.05
N GLU A 111 18.98 -3.33 -10.19
CA GLU A 111 18.31 -3.11 -11.47
C GLU A 111 16.85 -3.58 -11.51
N HIS A 112 16.47 -4.54 -10.66
CA HIS A 112 15.17 -5.20 -10.73
C HIS A 112 14.43 -5.26 -9.41
N TYR A 113 15.11 -5.13 -8.28
CA TYR A 113 14.56 -5.41 -6.95
C TYR A 113 14.73 -4.25 -5.99
N ILE A 114 13.80 -4.20 -5.03
CA ILE A 114 13.86 -3.32 -3.86
C ILE A 114 13.92 -4.21 -2.62
N VAL A 115 14.77 -3.85 -1.67
CA VAL A 115 14.89 -4.54 -0.39
C VAL A 115 15.21 -3.56 0.72
N LEU A 116 14.68 -3.79 1.92
CA LEU A 116 15.09 -3.07 3.12
C LEU A 116 16.54 -3.41 3.46
N LYS A 117 17.33 -2.41 3.84
CA LYS A 117 18.68 -2.63 4.37
C LYS A 117 18.59 -3.44 5.67
N ASP A 118 19.49 -4.39 5.86
CA ASP A 118 19.49 -5.26 7.04
C ASP A 118 19.60 -4.46 8.35
N GLU A 119 20.39 -3.38 8.35
CA GLU A 119 20.59 -2.50 9.49
C GLU A 119 19.34 -1.77 9.96
N VAL A 120 18.34 -1.56 9.08
CA VAL A 120 17.09 -0.87 9.45
C VAL A 120 15.95 -1.82 9.79
N LYS A 121 16.06 -3.11 9.48
CA LYS A 121 14.99 -4.09 9.67
C LYS A 121 14.50 -4.18 11.12
N GLU A 122 15.40 -4.16 12.08
CA GLU A 122 15.02 -4.25 13.50
C GLU A 122 14.35 -2.98 13.99
N ASP A 123 14.77 -1.81 13.54
CA ASP A 123 14.15 -0.54 13.91
C ASP A 123 12.76 -0.41 13.26
N VAL A 124 12.59 -0.89 12.04
CA VAL A 124 11.29 -0.95 11.37
C VAL A 124 10.33 -1.89 12.10
N LYS A 125 10.80 -3.06 12.55
CA LYS A 125 9.98 -3.96 13.40
C LYS A 125 9.53 -3.29 14.69
N LYS A 126 10.42 -2.55 15.36
CA LYS A 126 10.08 -1.82 16.59
C LYS A 126 9.05 -0.74 16.34
N LEU A 127 9.13 -0.02 15.23
CA LEU A 127 8.13 0.98 14.83
C LEU A 127 6.73 0.38 14.80
N PHE A 128 6.58 -0.82 14.26
CA PHE A 128 5.28 -1.48 14.06
C PHE A 128 4.76 -2.27 15.28
N ILE A 129 5.43 -2.22 16.44
CA ILE A 129 4.91 -2.80 17.69
C ILE A 129 3.71 -2.01 18.23
N ASP A 130 3.65 -0.70 17.96
CA ASP A 130 2.60 0.18 18.44
C ASP A 130 1.24 -0.21 17.85
N GLU A 131 0.22 -0.26 18.72
CA GLU A 131 -1.17 -0.62 18.37
C GLU A 131 -1.76 0.27 17.26
N GLN A 132 -1.33 1.51 17.15
CA GLN A 132 -1.78 2.42 16.08
C GLN A 132 -1.48 1.90 14.66
N TYR A 133 -0.47 1.04 14.50
CA TYR A 133 -0.09 0.46 13.21
C TYR A 133 -0.73 -0.91 12.93
N LYS A 134 -1.53 -1.43 13.84
CA LYS A 134 -2.12 -2.78 13.72
C LYS A 134 -2.90 -2.98 12.42
N THR A 135 -3.74 -2.02 12.06
CA THR A 135 -4.53 -2.08 10.81
C THR A 135 -3.62 -2.04 9.59
N ILE A 136 -2.59 -1.20 9.61
CA ILE A 136 -1.61 -1.09 8.53
C ILE A 136 -0.88 -2.41 8.31
N LEU A 137 -0.37 -3.01 9.38
CA LEU A 137 0.30 -4.32 9.31
C LEU A 137 -0.63 -5.43 8.85
N HIS A 138 -1.87 -5.46 9.32
CA HIS A 138 -2.86 -6.42 8.93
C HIS A 138 -3.14 -6.36 7.42
N LYS A 139 -3.37 -5.17 6.88
CA LYS A 139 -3.52 -4.97 5.44
C LYS A 139 -2.29 -5.46 4.67
N SER A 140 -1.11 -5.07 5.12
CA SER A 140 0.16 -5.41 4.48
C SER A 140 0.43 -6.91 4.45
N TYR A 141 0.08 -7.64 5.50
CA TYR A 141 0.21 -9.09 5.56
C TYR A 141 -0.59 -9.78 4.45
N PHE A 142 -1.88 -9.47 4.32
CA PHE A 142 -2.73 -10.09 3.30
C PHE A 142 -2.36 -9.68 1.88
N ILE A 143 -1.97 -8.43 1.69
CA ILE A 143 -1.51 -7.95 0.38
C ILE A 143 -0.22 -8.66 -0.02
N ALA A 144 0.75 -8.78 0.88
CA ALA A 144 1.97 -9.51 0.62
C ALA A 144 1.72 -10.99 0.29
N LYS A 145 0.75 -11.62 0.97
CA LYS A 145 0.31 -12.97 0.65
C LYS A 145 -0.19 -13.08 -0.79
N ILE A 146 -1.05 -12.16 -1.23
CA ILE A 146 -1.52 -12.11 -2.62
C ILE A 146 -0.35 -11.99 -3.60
N ILE A 147 0.58 -11.06 -3.36
CA ILE A 147 1.73 -10.81 -4.23
C ILE A 147 2.66 -12.02 -4.34
N LYS A 148 2.84 -12.75 -3.24
CA LYS A 148 3.70 -13.94 -3.21
C LYS A 148 3.05 -15.17 -3.86
N ASP A 149 1.74 -15.32 -3.69
CA ASP A 149 1.02 -16.53 -4.11
C ASP A 149 0.58 -16.50 -5.58
N VAL A 150 0.47 -15.31 -6.17
CA VAL A 150 -0.06 -15.14 -7.53
C VAL A 150 0.98 -14.46 -8.43
N PRO A 151 1.34 -15.07 -9.57
CA PRO A 151 2.18 -14.41 -10.57
C PRO A 151 1.63 -13.04 -10.97
N LEU A 152 2.51 -12.06 -11.14
CA LEU A 152 2.13 -10.66 -11.28
C LEU A 152 1.27 -10.39 -12.53
N ASP A 153 1.53 -11.07 -13.63
CA ASP A 153 0.74 -10.97 -14.87
C ASP A 153 -0.70 -11.47 -14.66
N ILE A 154 -0.87 -12.57 -13.94
CA ILE A 154 -2.19 -13.11 -13.57
C ILE A 154 -2.89 -12.17 -12.60
N LEU A 155 -2.17 -11.66 -11.61
CA LEU A 155 -2.70 -10.72 -10.63
C LEU A 155 -3.21 -9.44 -11.30
N ASN A 156 -2.42 -8.87 -12.19
CA ASN A 156 -2.80 -7.69 -12.95
C ASN A 156 -4.07 -7.92 -13.77
N ARG A 157 -4.17 -9.07 -14.43
CA ARG A 157 -5.35 -9.45 -15.20
C ARG A 157 -6.60 -9.54 -14.32
N ARG A 158 -6.49 -10.12 -13.12
CA ARG A 158 -7.59 -10.18 -12.14
C ARG A 158 -8.00 -8.80 -11.64
N ILE A 159 -7.03 -7.92 -11.34
CA ILE A 159 -7.30 -6.53 -10.94
C ILE A 159 -8.13 -5.83 -12.02
N TYR A 160 -7.72 -5.91 -13.28
CA TYR A 160 -8.48 -5.32 -14.39
C TYR A 160 -9.89 -5.86 -14.51
N GLN A 161 -10.09 -7.16 -14.32
CA GLN A 161 -11.43 -7.76 -14.33
C GLN A 161 -12.30 -7.22 -13.21
N ILE A 162 -11.75 -7.06 -12.00
CA ILE A 162 -12.51 -6.53 -10.84
C ILE A 162 -12.95 -5.09 -11.08
N ILE A 163 -12.09 -4.24 -11.63
CA ILE A 163 -12.40 -2.83 -11.88
C ILE A 163 -13.21 -2.61 -13.18
N GLY A 164 -13.62 -3.69 -13.86
CA GLY A 164 -14.42 -3.61 -15.09
C GLY A 164 -13.63 -3.21 -16.34
N GLY A 165 -12.29 -3.31 -16.28
CA GLY A 165 -11.42 -3.07 -17.43
C GLY A 165 -11.57 -4.16 -18.50
N VAL A 166 -11.57 -3.78 -19.77
CA VAL A 166 -11.51 -4.70 -20.92
C VAL A 166 -10.06 -4.80 -21.35
N TRP A 167 -9.53 -6.03 -21.37
CA TRP A 167 -8.24 -6.29 -22.02
C TRP A 167 -8.43 -6.22 -23.52
N TYR A 168 -7.75 -5.29 -24.16
CA TYR A 168 -7.50 -5.37 -25.58
C TYR A 168 -6.23 -6.21 -25.76
N ASP A 169 -6.39 -7.38 -26.33
CA ASP A 169 -5.28 -8.23 -26.80
C ASP A 169 -4.55 -7.56 -27.96
#